data_a362cd767fa63cffac52edf913ebd0d6
#
_entry.id   a362cd767fa63cffac52edf913ebd0d6
#
_cell.length_a   1.000
_cell.length_b   1.000
_cell.length_c   1.000
_cell.angle_alpha   90.00
_cell.angle_beta   90.00
_cell.angle_gamma   90.00
#
_symmetry.space_group_name_H-M   'P 1'
#
loop_
_entity.id
_entity.type
_entity.pdbx_description
1 polymer ?
#
loop_
_entity_poly.entity_id
_entity_poly.type
_entity_poly.pdbx_seq_one_letter_code
_entity_poly.pdbx_strand_id
1 'polypeptide(L)'
;MFKSLTILWTGHLDQPYKFMYERLRDRAGVLDDAITKVGSKLIGEEEDREVLDLTSTHPDLGLALGRIQCDGEGRLNSNSVMLHGGLETCGGAAVPVDLSQVPSYSLFPGQVVAMEATNPNGSRLVAHKVHTGKVCGPVDETSELVTGSTLSILAACGPFSTSDSSSLEPLDDLLKVVKEEKPSVTILIGPFLDIRNPLIAESNVTFEAQWVQVLEKIAKETADLETELVLVTSHRDVHSLPIYPQVGLSPRKY
;
A
#
# COMPACT_ATOMS: atom_id res chain seq x y z
N MET A 1 14.77 -26.01 16.71
CA MET A 1 14.71 -24.97 17.77
C MET A 1 14.53 -23.67 17.02
N PHE A 2 13.34 -23.11 16.97
CA PHE A 2 13.08 -21.88 16.23
C PHE A 2 13.93 -20.76 16.82
N LYS A 3 14.80 -20.13 15.99
CA LYS A 3 15.32 -18.81 16.31
C LYS A 3 14.09 -17.94 16.54
N SER A 4 14.05 -17.17 17.61
CA SER A 4 12.89 -16.40 18.04
C SER A 4 12.23 -15.67 16.87
N LEU A 5 10.95 -15.98 16.60
CA LEU A 5 10.16 -15.22 15.66
C LEU A 5 9.93 -13.82 16.27
N THR A 6 10.64 -12.83 15.77
CA THR A 6 10.43 -11.45 16.19
C THR A 6 9.42 -10.82 15.26
N ILE A 7 8.28 -10.42 15.78
CA ILE A 7 7.29 -9.67 15.01
C ILE A 7 7.74 -8.22 15.00
N LEU A 8 8.26 -7.78 13.86
CA LEU A 8 8.53 -6.36 13.61
C LEU A 8 7.21 -5.70 13.24
N TRP A 9 6.52 -5.16 14.24
CA TRP A 9 5.32 -4.36 14.02
C TRP A 9 5.67 -2.89 14.14
N THR A 10 5.65 -2.17 13.01
CA THR A 10 5.92 -0.73 12.97
C THR A 10 4.65 0.11 13.15
N GLY A 11 3.48 -0.50 13.15
CA GLY A 11 2.20 0.17 13.39
C GLY A 11 1.70 -0.13 14.80
N HIS A 12 1.79 0.84 15.71
CA HIS A 12 1.12 0.74 17.00
C HIS A 12 -0.38 0.94 16.79
N LEU A 13 -1.14 -0.17 16.86
CA LEU A 13 -2.58 -0.05 17.10
C LEU A 13 -2.74 0.21 18.61
N ASP A 14 -3.37 1.33 18.97
CA ASP A 14 -3.71 1.62 20.34
C ASP A 14 -4.54 0.47 20.92
N GLN A 15 -4.13 -0.05 22.06
CA GLN A 15 -4.87 -1.13 22.71
C GLN A 15 -5.95 -0.52 23.62
N PRO A 16 -7.18 -1.07 23.60
CA PRO A 16 -7.66 -2.20 22.80
C PRO A 16 -8.22 -1.77 21.45
N TYR A 17 -7.56 -2.14 20.34
CA TYR A 17 -8.07 -1.88 19.00
C TYR A 17 -9.20 -2.86 18.65
N LYS A 18 -10.34 -2.32 18.19
CA LYS A 18 -11.50 -3.10 17.78
C LYS A 18 -11.57 -3.13 16.25
N PHE A 19 -11.15 -4.23 15.66
CA PHE A 19 -11.19 -4.41 14.22
C PHE A 19 -12.61 -4.25 13.65
N MET A 20 -12.76 -3.57 12.52
CA MET A 20 -14.02 -3.37 11.80
C MET A 20 -15.07 -2.53 12.56
N TYR A 21 -14.67 -1.77 13.56
CA TYR A 21 -15.55 -0.91 14.35
C TYR A 21 -15.51 0.55 13.93
N GLU A 22 -14.67 0.90 12.96
CA GLU A 22 -14.58 2.27 12.46
C GLU A 22 -15.89 2.72 11.83
N ARG A 23 -16.33 3.91 12.17
CA ARG A 23 -17.51 4.52 11.56
C ARG A 23 -17.13 5.08 10.18
N LEU A 24 -18.09 5.09 9.26
CA LEU A 24 -17.88 5.71 7.94
C LEU A 24 -17.40 7.16 8.04
N ARG A 25 -17.91 7.90 9.03
CA ARG A 25 -17.47 9.28 9.32
C ARG A 25 -15.99 9.36 9.69
N ASP A 26 -15.50 8.44 10.51
CA ASP A 26 -14.10 8.45 10.97
C ASP A 26 -13.18 8.15 9.78
N ARG A 27 -13.57 7.22 8.91
CA ARG A 27 -12.86 6.92 7.66
C ARG A 27 -12.87 8.12 6.69
N ALA A 28 -14.01 8.78 6.55
CA ALA A 28 -14.11 9.99 5.73
C ALA A 28 -13.19 11.10 6.26
N GLY A 29 -13.15 11.31 7.58
CA GLY A 29 -12.25 12.27 8.21
C GLY A 29 -10.77 12.00 7.94
N VAL A 30 -10.34 10.73 8.06
CA VAL A 30 -8.94 10.35 7.74
C VAL A 30 -8.60 10.62 6.26
N LEU A 31 -9.54 10.39 5.35
CA LEU A 31 -9.33 10.67 3.94
C LEU A 31 -9.27 12.17 3.64
N ASP A 32 -10.05 12.97 4.36
CA ASP A 32 -10.05 14.42 4.28
C ASP A 32 -8.74 15.02 4.84
N ASP A 33 -8.35 14.57 6.04
CA ASP A 33 -7.05 14.89 6.64
C ASP A 33 -5.87 14.57 5.70
N ALA A 34 -5.97 13.47 4.96
CA ALA A 34 -4.93 13.08 4.01
C ALA A 34 -4.84 14.07 2.84
N ILE A 35 -5.97 14.64 2.37
CA ILE A 35 -5.97 15.68 1.34
C ILE A 35 -5.16 16.88 1.84
N THR A 36 -5.45 17.35 3.04
CA THR A 36 -4.76 18.51 3.64
C THR A 36 -3.29 18.24 3.89
N LYS A 37 -2.95 17.12 4.57
CA LYS A 37 -1.57 16.78 4.95
C LYS A 37 -0.65 16.47 3.76
N VAL A 38 -1.17 15.79 2.75
CA VAL A 38 -0.39 15.48 1.54
C VAL A 38 -0.32 16.72 0.66
N GLY A 39 -1.43 17.43 0.51
CA GLY A 39 -1.52 18.63 -0.30
C GLY A 39 -0.54 19.72 0.13
N SER A 40 -0.45 20.03 1.42
CA SER A 40 0.51 21.01 1.93
C SER A 40 1.96 20.62 1.60
N LYS A 41 2.29 19.32 1.62
CA LYS A 41 3.62 18.85 1.22
C LYS A 41 3.89 18.96 -0.29
N LEU A 42 2.84 18.85 -1.12
CA LEU A 42 2.98 18.99 -2.57
C LEU A 42 3.27 20.42 -2.99
N ILE A 43 2.69 21.38 -2.26
CA ILE A 43 2.81 22.81 -2.55
C ILE A 43 4.15 23.36 -2.03
N GLY A 44 4.64 22.81 -0.92
CA GLY A 44 5.84 23.30 -0.22
C GLY A 44 5.54 24.50 0.71
N GLU A 45 6.52 24.85 1.53
CA GLU A 45 6.37 25.93 2.55
C GLU A 45 6.37 27.35 1.96
N GLU A 46 6.71 27.49 0.68
CA GLU A 46 6.92 28.80 0.05
C GLU A 46 5.66 29.45 -0.55
N GLU A 47 4.54 28.72 -0.64
CA GLU A 47 3.34 29.24 -1.27
C GLU A 47 2.18 29.33 -0.25
N ASP A 48 2.04 30.50 0.36
CA ASP A 48 0.87 30.92 1.15
C ASP A 48 -0.30 31.23 0.20
N ARG A 49 -0.61 30.28 -0.71
CA ARG A 49 -1.70 30.42 -1.69
C ARG A 49 -2.98 29.86 -1.10
N GLU A 50 -4.02 30.65 -1.17
CA GLU A 50 -5.37 30.22 -0.81
C GLU A 50 -5.84 29.08 -1.72
N VAL A 51 -6.33 27.99 -1.11
CA VAL A 51 -6.89 26.86 -1.85
C VAL A 51 -8.27 27.25 -2.38
N LEU A 52 -8.52 27.02 -3.68
CA LEU A 52 -9.79 27.32 -4.32
C LEU A 52 -10.92 26.46 -3.75
N ASP A 53 -12.08 27.08 -3.54
CA ASP A 53 -13.34 26.35 -3.47
C ASP A 53 -13.69 25.82 -4.88
N LEU A 54 -13.69 24.48 -5.01
CA LEU A 54 -13.89 23.82 -6.30
C LEU A 54 -15.28 24.06 -6.91
N THR A 55 -16.23 24.48 -6.11
CA THR A 55 -17.64 24.70 -6.53
C THR A 55 -17.94 26.16 -6.87
N SER A 56 -17.01 27.05 -6.56
CA SER A 56 -17.16 28.47 -6.82
C SER A 56 -16.51 28.89 -8.14
N THR A 57 -16.97 30.01 -8.67
CA THR A 57 -16.41 30.58 -9.91
C THR A 57 -15.08 31.27 -9.64
N HIS A 58 -14.02 30.79 -10.28
CA HIS A 58 -12.67 31.35 -10.18
C HIS A 58 -12.09 31.50 -11.59
N PRO A 59 -12.26 32.67 -12.24
CA PRO A 59 -11.72 32.91 -13.58
C PRO A 59 -10.20 33.05 -13.59
N ASP A 60 -9.62 33.46 -12.46
CA ASP A 60 -8.18 33.60 -12.29
C ASP A 60 -7.53 32.29 -11.89
N LEU A 61 -6.24 32.17 -12.17
CA LEU A 61 -5.45 30.99 -11.83
C LEU A 61 -5.29 30.89 -10.31
N GLY A 62 -5.71 29.79 -9.75
CA GLY A 62 -5.59 29.47 -8.33
C GLY A 62 -5.17 28.04 -8.06
N LEU A 63 -5.03 27.70 -6.81
CA LEU A 63 -4.59 26.39 -6.37
C LEU A 63 -5.79 25.51 -6.01
N ALA A 64 -6.01 24.45 -6.80
CA ALA A 64 -7.01 23.42 -6.50
C ALA A 64 -6.33 22.22 -5.82
N LEU A 65 -6.89 21.77 -4.71
CA LEU A 65 -6.39 20.65 -3.93
C LEU A 65 -7.48 19.60 -3.78
N GLY A 66 -7.11 18.33 -3.97
CA GLY A 66 -8.09 17.27 -3.81
C GLY A 66 -7.54 15.89 -4.16
N ARG A 67 -8.46 14.95 -4.19
CA ARG A 67 -8.21 13.55 -4.52
C ARG A 67 -8.78 13.21 -5.89
N ILE A 68 -7.99 12.52 -6.70
CA ILE A 68 -8.45 12.05 -8.02
C ILE A 68 -9.48 10.94 -7.83
N GLN A 69 -10.60 11.12 -8.54
CA GLN A 69 -11.64 10.09 -8.69
C GLN A 69 -11.92 9.85 -10.16
N CYS A 70 -12.56 8.75 -10.49
CA CYS A 70 -13.08 8.44 -11.80
C CYS A 70 -14.58 8.73 -11.83
N ASP A 71 -15.06 9.40 -12.86
CA ASP A 71 -16.49 9.54 -13.11
C ASP A 71 -17.04 8.23 -13.70
N GLY A 72 -17.63 7.43 -12.84
CA GLY A 72 -18.22 6.15 -13.20
C GLY A 72 -17.35 4.91 -12.96
N GLU A 73 -17.88 3.77 -13.38
CA GLU A 73 -17.21 2.48 -13.27
C GLU A 73 -16.31 2.23 -14.48
N GLY A 74 -15.02 2.31 -14.31
CA GLY A 74 -14.10 2.09 -15.43
C GLY A 74 -12.67 2.47 -15.12
N ARG A 75 -11.83 2.42 -16.15
CA ARG A 75 -10.47 2.91 -16.07
C ARG A 75 -10.45 4.42 -16.19
N LEU A 76 -9.66 5.06 -15.34
CA LEU A 76 -9.41 6.49 -15.43
C LEU A 76 -8.86 6.85 -16.82
N ASN A 77 -9.46 7.86 -17.42
CA ASN A 77 -9.03 8.45 -18.69
C ASN A 77 -9.19 9.99 -18.62
N SER A 78 -8.68 10.71 -19.61
CA SER A 78 -8.68 12.17 -19.62
C SER A 78 -10.07 12.81 -19.48
N ASN A 79 -11.14 12.11 -19.88
CA ASN A 79 -12.50 12.63 -19.84
C ASN A 79 -13.25 12.24 -18.55
N SER A 80 -12.73 11.26 -17.80
CA SER A 80 -13.36 10.75 -16.58
C SER A 80 -12.68 11.19 -15.28
N VAL A 81 -11.74 12.13 -15.38
CA VAL A 81 -11.03 12.66 -14.20
C VAL A 81 -11.92 13.62 -13.44
N MET A 82 -12.11 13.32 -12.17
CA MET A 82 -12.78 14.18 -11.19
C MET A 82 -11.79 14.56 -10.08
N LEU A 83 -11.86 15.77 -9.59
CA LEU A 83 -11.17 16.19 -8.37
C LEU A 83 -12.17 16.30 -7.23
N HIS A 84 -12.00 15.49 -6.22
CA HIS A 84 -12.78 15.52 -4.98
C HIS A 84 -12.02 16.34 -3.94
N GLY A 85 -12.58 17.49 -3.58
CA GLY A 85 -11.95 18.40 -2.62
C GLY A 85 -12.23 18.06 -1.17
N GLY A 86 -11.57 18.79 -0.27
CA GLY A 86 -11.74 18.64 1.16
C GLY A 86 -13.14 19.07 1.66
N LEU A 87 -13.52 18.54 2.80
CA LEU A 87 -14.82 18.85 3.42
C LEU A 87 -14.90 20.34 3.84
N GLU A 88 -13.81 20.89 4.37
CA GLU A 88 -13.77 22.28 4.84
C GLU A 88 -13.72 23.30 3.70
N THR A 89 -13.08 22.96 2.57
CA THR A 89 -12.86 23.88 1.45
C THR A 89 -14.01 23.91 0.46
N CYS A 90 -14.67 22.78 0.22
CA CYS A 90 -15.73 22.68 -0.79
C CYS A 90 -16.84 21.69 -0.42
N GLY A 91 -17.04 21.41 0.87
CA GLY A 91 -18.08 20.49 1.34
C GLY A 91 -17.91 19.06 0.86
N GLY A 92 -16.72 18.64 0.45
CA GLY A 92 -16.48 17.32 -0.13
C GLY A 92 -17.04 17.13 -1.55
N ALA A 93 -17.24 18.21 -2.28
CA ALA A 93 -17.71 18.14 -3.67
C ALA A 93 -16.65 17.56 -4.61
N ALA A 94 -17.10 16.90 -5.67
CA ALA A 94 -16.26 16.43 -6.75
C ALA A 94 -16.59 17.17 -8.04
N VAL A 95 -15.57 17.68 -8.73
CA VAL A 95 -15.69 18.50 -9.93
C VAL A 95 -14.89 17.88 -11.08
N PRO A 96 -15.44 17.82 -12.31
CA PRO A 96 -14.71 17.34 -13.47
C PRO A 96 -13.45 18.20 -13.75
N VAL A 97 -12.38 17.55 -14.19
CA VAL A 97 -11.11 18.21 -14.51
C VAL A 97 -10.81 18.09 -15.99
N ASP A 98 -10.60 19.22 -16.64
CA ASP A 98 -10.07 19.29 -17.98
C ASP A 98 -8.53 19.37 -17.92
N LEU A 99 -7.87 18.37 -18.49
CA LEU A 99 -6.40 18.23 -18.50
C LEU A 99 -5.79 18.63 -19.84
N SER A 100 -6.59 19.18 -20.77
CA SER A 100 -6.14 19.50 -22.15
C SER A 100 -4.97 20.50 -22.21
N GLN A 101 -4.81 21.32 -21.18
CA GLN A 101 -3.74 22.31 -21.09
C GLN A 101 -2.51 21.82 -20.31
N VAL A 102 -2.56 20.61 -19.72
CA VAL A 102 -1.44 20.03 -18.99
C VAL A 102 -0.56 19.24 -19.96
N PRO A 103 0.72 19.63 -20.14
CA PRO A 103 1.59 18.98 -21.14
C PRO A 103 1.88 17.50 -20.85
N SER A 104 1.99 17.15 -19.59
CA SER A 104 2.20 15.76 -19.15
C SER A 104 1.69 15.55 -17.74
N TYR A 105 1.08 14.41 -17.50
CA TYR A 105 0.58 14.03 -16.19
C TYR A 105 0.57 12.51 -16.03
N SER A 106 0.60 12.06 -14.78
CA SER A 106 0.38 10.66 -14.41
C SER A 106 -0.54 10.64 -13.20
N LEU A 107 -1.76 10.17 -13.39
CA LEU A 107 -2.83 10.20 -12.40
C LEU A 107 -3.40 8.81 -12.17
N PHE A 108 -3.77 8.52 -10.93
CA PHE A 108 -4.50 7.31 -10.56
C PHE A 108 -5.61 7.62 -9.54
N PRO A 109 -6.69 6.84 -9.51
CA PRO A 109 -7.77 7.02 -8.55
C PRO A 109 -7.27 6.91 -7.10
N GLY A 110 -7.67 7.88 -6.27
CA GLY A 110 -7.23 7.98 -4.88
C GLY A 110 -5.97 8.82 -4.66
N GLN A 111 -5.26 9.23 -5.71
CA GLN A 111 -4.10 10.11 -5.61
C GLN A 111 -4.52 11.50 -5.11
N VAL A 112 -3.84 11.99 -4.08
CA VAL A 112 -3.96 13.41 -3.68
C VAL A 112 -3.05 14.24 -4.57
N VAL A 113 -3.59 15.30 -5.13
CA VAL A 113 -2.89 16.21 -6.04
C VAL A 113 -3.18 17.66 -5.69
N ALA A 114 -2.23 18.52 -6.02
CA ALA A 114 -2.41 19.96 -6.10
C ALA A 114 -2.31 20.37 -7.56
N MET A 115 -3.19 21.24 -8.03
CA MET A 115 -3.23 21.72 -9.42
C MET A 115 -3.34 23.23 -9.46
N GLU A 116 -2.60 23.86 -10.35
CA GLU A 116 -2.90 25.22 -10.78
C GLU A 116 -4.04 25.15 -11.79
N ALA A 117 -5.18 25.72 -11.45
CA ALA A 117 -6.39 25.59 -12.26
C ALA A 117 -7.23 26.87 -12.23
N THR A 118 -8.11 26.99 -13.21
CA THR A 118 -9.19 27.96 -13.23
C THR A 118 -10.54 27.25 -13.17
N ASN A 119 -11.57 27.89 -12.63
CA ASN A 119 -12.94 27.40 -12.64
C ASN A 119 -13.90 28.51 -13.12
N PRO A 120 -14.00 28.77 -14.43
CA PRO A 120 -14.73 29.92 -14.95
C PRO A 120 -16.23 29.92 -14.66
N ASN A 121 -16.82 28.74 -14.44
CA ASN A 121 -18.28 28.58 -14.27
C ASN A 121 -18.68 27.82 -12.98
N GLY A 122 -17.74 27.52 -12.09
CA GLY A 122 -18.02 26.81 -10.85
C GLY A 122 -18.32 25.31 -11.01
N SER A 123 -18.24 24.75 -12.23
CA SER A 123 -18.67 23.38 -12.50
C SER A 123 -17.60 22.47 -13.11
N ARG A 124 -16.48 23.03 -13.58
CA ARG A 124 -15.38 22.31 -14.20
C ARG A 124 -14.07 23.05 -13.97
N LEU A 125 -13.08 22.33 -13.51
CA LEU A 125 -11.71 22.83 -13.41
C LEU A 125 -11.00 22.69 -14.73
N VAL A 126 -10.29 23.73 -15.15
CA VAL A 126 -9.32 23.68 -16.25
C VAL A 126 -7.93 23.71 -15.63
N ALA A 127 -7.28 22.57 -15.62
CA ALA A 127 -5.94 22.43 -15.05
C ALA A 127 -4.88 22.92 -16.02
N HIS A 128 -3.95 23.72 -15.53
CA HIS A 128 -2.79 24.23 -16.29
C HIS A 128 -1.50 23.52 -15.88
N LYS A 129 -1.42 23.14 -14.61
CA LYS A 129 -0.27 22.42 -14.08
C LYS A 129 -0.70 21.47 -12.96
N VAL A 130 -0.12 20.28 -12.92
CA VAL A 130 -0.28 19.32 -11.84
C VAL A 130 1.03 19.28 -11.06
N HIS A 131 0.94 19.55 -9.76
CA HIS A 131 2.08 19.41 -8.87
C HIS A 131 2.27 17.95 -8.54
N THR A 132 3.32 17.36 -9.06
CA THR A 132 3.81 16.04 -8.65
C THR A 132 4.71 16.23 -7.44
N GLY A 133 4.50 15.40 -6.41
CA GLY A 133 5.29 15.52 -5.18
C GLY A 133 6.79 15.50 -5.46
N LYS A 134 7.53 16.29 -4.71
CA LYS A 134 8.98 16.13 -4.65
C LYS A 134 9.26 14.73 -4.10
N VAL A 135 10.05 13.95 -4.82
CA VAL A 135 10.59 12.71 -4.26
C VAL A 135 11.35 13.14 -2.99
N CYS A 136 10.95 12.61 -1.84
CA CYS A 136 11.74 12.82 -0.62
C CYS A 136 13.17 12.40 -0.94
N GLY A 137 14.11 13.31 -0.77
CA GLY A 137 15.53 12.96 -0.84
C GLY A 137 15.83 11.84 0.16
N PRO A 138 16.94 11.13 0.02
CA PRO A 138 17.40 10.22 1.05
C PRO A 138 17.37 10.98 2.38
N VAL A 139 16.80 10.35 3.40
CA VAL A 139 16.92 10.91 4.74
C VAL A 139 18.42 11.03 5.02
N ASP A 140 18.90 12.23 5.28
CA ASP A 140 20.27 12.44 5.76
C ASP A 140 20.36 11.86 7.19
N GLU A 141 20.27 10.55 7.26
CA GLU A 141 20.62 9.84 8.46
C GLU A 141 22.14 9.88 8.59
N THR A 142 22.60 10.86 9.33
CA THR A 142 23.93 10.83 9.96
C THR A 142 24.01 9.76 11.07
N SER A 143 23.05 8.83 11.11
CA SER A 143 23.16 7.62 11.91
C SER A 143 24.31 6.81 11.31
N GLU A 144 25.26 6.46 12.15
CA GLU A 144 26.38 5.59 11.88
C GLU A 144 25.93 4.36 11.09
N LEU A 145 25.85 4.52 9.76
CA LEU A 145 25.75 3.38 8.85
C LEU A 145 26.95 2.50 9.19
N VAL A 146 26.67 1.32 9.66
CA VAL A 146 27.69 0.28 9.89
C VAL A 146 28.42 0.10 8.58
N THR A 147 29.51 0.86 8.44
CA THR A 147 30.39 0.81 7.30
C THR A 147 31.16 -0.49 7.38
N GLY A 148 30.86 -1.45 6.54
CA GLY A 148 31.74 -2.58 6.42
C GLY A 148 31.20 -3.88 5.84
N SER A 149 29.91 -4.12 5.76
CA SER A 149 29.38 -5.35 5.15
C SER A 149 28.33 -5.07 4.09
N THR A 150 28.43 -5.75 2.97
CA THR A 150 27.40 -5.69 1.93
C THR A 150 26.15 -6.43 2.45
N LEU A 151 25.02 -5.73 2.54
CA LEU A 151 23.74 -6.32 2.87
C LEU A 151 23.13 -6.89 1.60
N SER A 152 22.94 -8.22 1.55
CA SER A 152 22.22 -8.89 0.46
C SER A 152 20.81 -9.23 0.91
N ILE A 153 19.82 -8.85 0.11
CA ILE A 153 18.40 -9.08 0.40
C ILE A 153 17.79 -9.88 -0.74
N LEU A 154 17.15 -11.01 -0.40
CA LEU A 154 16.35 -11.79 -1.33
C LEU A 154 14.87 -11.61 -0.95
N ALA A 155 14.05 -11.14 -1.88
CA ALA A 155 12.62 -10.97 -1.68
C ALA A 155 11.84 -11.77 -2.73
N ALA A 156 10.85 -12.55 -2.30
CA ALA A 156 9.99 -13.30 -3.18
C ALA A 156 8.53 -13.24 -2.72
N CYS A 157 7.63 -13.20 -3.70
CA CYS A 157 6.18 -13.13 -3.47
C CYS A 157 5.50 -14.38 -4.02
N GLY A 158 4.57 -14.95 -3.24
CA GLY A 158 3.71 -16.04 -3.69
C GLY A 158 2.72 -15.65 -4.80
N PRO A 159 1.89 -16.60 -5.26
CA PRO A 159 1.67 -17.93 -4.67
C PRO A 159 2.86 -18.87 -4.90
N PHE A 160 3.11 -19.73 -3.92
CA PHE A 160 4.20 -20.71 -3.96
C PHE A 160 3.74 -22.11 -4.40
N SER A 161 2.55 -22.20 -4.97
CA SER A 161 2.02 -23.37 -5.65
C SER A 161 1.49 -22.97 -7.03
N THR A 162 1.48 -23.93 -7.98
CA THR A 162 0.86 -23.73 -9.28
C THR A 162 -0.66 -23.88 -9.17
N SER A 163 -1.41 -23.38 -10.17
CA SER A 163 -2.88 -23.44 -10.17
C SER A 163 -3.45 -24.86 -10.33
N ASP A 164 -2.66 -25.78 -10.82
CA ASP A 164 -2.98 -27.17 -11.12
C ASP A 164 -2.43 -28.17 -10.10
N SER A 165 -1.73 -27.68 -9.09
CA SER A 165 -1.13 -28.51 -8.03
C SER A 165 -1.22 -27.82 -6.66
N SER A 166 -1.36 -28.63 -5.62
CA SER A 166 -1.17 -28.19 -4.22
C SER A 166 0.29 -28.34 -3.75
N SER A 167 1.17 -28.82 -4.63
CA SER A 167 2.60 -28.98 -4.35
C SER A 167 3.26 -27.63 -4.17
N LEU A 168 4.19 -27.54 -3.22
CA LEU A 168 4.99 -26.35 -2.95
C LEU A 168 6.37 -26.42 -3.66
N GLU A 169 6.43 -27.05 -4.83
CA GLU A 169 7.67 -27.13 -5.61
C GLU A 169 8.31 -25.77 -5.90
N PRO A 170 7.54 -24.70 -6.27
CA PRO A 170 8.13 -23.37 -6.43
C PRO A 170 8.78 -22.83 -5.14
N LEU A 171 8.21 -23.15 -3.97
CA LEU A 171 8.84 -22.82 -2.69
C LEU A 171 10.11 -23.61 -2.46
N ASP A 172 10.12 -24.90 -2.80
CA ASP A 172 11.29 -25.76 -2.67
C ASP A 172 12.45 -25.25 -3.54
N ASP A 173 12.18 -24.83 -4.77
CA ASP A 173 13.19 -24.28 -5.67
C ASP A 173 13.70 -22.92 -5.16
N LEU A 174 12.81 -22.07 -4.66
CA LEU A 174 13.22 -20.82 -4.02
C LEU A 174 14.12 -21.05 -2.81
N LEU A 175 13.79 -22.01 -1.95
CA LEU A 175 14.60 -22.34 -0.77
C LEU A 175 15.97 -22.92 -1.16
N LYS A 176 16.10 -23.59 -2.31
CA LYS A 176 17.42 -23.97 -2.86
C LYS A 176 18.24 -22.75 -3.23
N VAL A 177 17.64 -21.75 -3.91
CA VAL A 177 18.31 -20.48 -4.24
C VAL A 177 18.75 -19.75 -2.96
N VAL A 178 17.90 -19.70 -1.92
CA VAL A 178 18.27 -19.11 -0.63
C VAL A 178 19.49 -19.80 -0.01
N LYS A 179 19.60 -21.13 -0.14
CA LYS A 179 20.76 -21.88 0.36
C LYS A 179 22.03 -21.64 -0.45
N GLU A 180 21.90 -21.44 -1.75
CA GLU A 180 23.01 -21.17 -2.65
C GLU A 180 23.54 -19.75 -2.47
N GLU A 181 22.66 -18.76 -2.49
CA GLU A 181 23.01 -17.34 -2.43
C GLU A 181 23.31 -16.84 -1.01
N LYS A 182 22.78 -17.50 0.02
CA LYS A 182 22.94 -17.16 1.45
C LYS A 182 22.76 -15.66 1.72
N PRO A 183 21.60 -15.09 1.36
CA PRO A 183 21.36 -13.67 1.57
C PRO A 183 21.37 -13.32 3.06
N SER A 184 21.76 -12.09 3.40
CA SER A 184 21.70 -11.58 4.77
C SER A 184 20.28 -11.54 5.30
N VAL A 185 19.30 -11.20 4.42
CA VAL A 185 17.88 -11.16 4.73
C VAL A 185 17.07 -11.86 3.62
N THR A 186 16.15 -12.72 4.03
CA THR A 186 15.19 -13.36 3.12
C THR A 186 13.78 -12.91 3.48
N ILE A 187 13.10 -12.25 2.54
CA ILE A 187 11.71 -11.76 2.72
C ILE A 187 10.79 -12.63 1.87
N LEU A 188 9.93 -13.39 2.51
CA LEU A 188 8.91 -14.20 1.84
C LEU A 188 7.54 -13.59 2.06
N ILE A 189 6.89 -13.18 0.97
CA ILE A 189 5.58 -12.53 0.97
C ILE A 189 4.55 -13.53 0.45
N GLY A 190 3.50 -13.77 1.23
CA GLY A 190 2.39 -14.68 0.85
C GLY A 190 1.64 -14.24 -0.44
N PRO A 191 0.67 -15.02 -0.87
CA PRO A 191 0.11 -16.18 -0.16
C PRO A 191 1.05 -17.39 -0.21
N PHE A 192 1.22 -18.03 0.92
CA PHE A 192 1.93 -19.31 1.03
C PHE A 192 1.01 -20.47 0.67
N LEU A 193 -0.23 -20.41 1.14
CA LEU A 193 -1.32 -21.33 0.83
C LEU A 193 -2.51 -20.51 0.31
N ASP A 194 -2.60 -20.37 -1.00
CA ASP A 194 -3.62 -19.51 -1.62
C ASP A 194 -5.01 -20.16 -1.55
N ILE A 195 -5.94 -19.54 -0.86
CA ILE A 195 -7.33 -20.01 -0.76
C ILE A 195 -8.04 -20.07 -2.13
N ARG A 196 -7.52 -19.37 -3.14
CA ARG A 196 -8.03 -19.44 -4.52
C ARG A 196 -7.61 -20.68 -5.27
N ASN A 197 -6.66 -21.44 -4.74
CA ASN A 197 -6.31 -22.74 -5.30
C ASN A 197 -7.31 -23.80 -4.82
N PRO A 198 -8.16 -24.38 -5.69
CA PRO A 198 -9.18 -25.35 -5.30
C PRO A 198 -8.60 -26.58 -4.61
N LEU A 199 -7.42 -27.03 -5.03
CA LEU A 199 -6.76 -28.21 -4.46
C LEU A 199 -6.29 -28.00 -3.03
N ILE A 200 -5.97 -26.76 -2.66
CA ILE A 200 -5.66 -26.36 -1.27
C ILE A 200 -6.96 -26.24 -0.47
N ALA A 201 -7.96 -25.57 -1.03
CA ALA A 201 -9.23 -25.30 -0.36
C ALA A 201 -10.04 -26.58 -0.09
N GLU A 202 -10.01 -27.56 -1.00
CA GLU A 202 -10.75 -28.83 -0.92
C GLU A 202 -9.94 -29.98 -0.29
N SER A 203 -8.77 -29.68 0.25
CA SER A 203 -7.90 -30.68 0.88
C SER A 203 -8.58 -31.29 2.12
N ASN A 204 -8.35 -32.57 2.33
CA ASN A 204 -8.79 -33.29 3.55
C ASN A 204 -7.97 -32.93 4.81
N VAL A 205 -6.91 -32.12 4.66
CA VAL A 205 -6.07 -31.65 5.76
C VAL A 205 -6.57 -30.27 6.18
N THR A 206 -6.64 -30.02 7.50
CA THR A 206 -7.05 -28.70 8.01
C THR A 206 -6.08 -27.61 7.57
N PHE A 207 -6.57 -26.41 7.35
CA PHE A 207 -5.73 -25.26 6.96
C PHE A 207 -4.62 -24.98 7.97
N GLU A 208 -4.90 -25.16 9.25
CA GLU A 208 -3.90 -25.02 10.31
C GLU A 208 -2.76 -26.02 10.16
N ALA A 209 -3.09 -27.30 9.92
CA ALA A 209 -2.08 -28.34 9.73
C ALA A 209 -1.25 -28.11 8.45
N GLN A 210 -1.88 -27.69 7.35
CA GLN A 210 -1.16 -27.33 6.13
C GLN A 210 -0.22 -26.13 6.38
N TRP A 211 -0.68 -25.14 7.13
CA TRP A 211 0.12 -23.96 7.45
C TRP A 211 1.35 -24.31 8.29
N VAL A 212 1.16 -25.14 9.32
CA VAL A 212 2.28 -25.64 10.15
C VAL A 212 3.31 -26.37 9.30
N GLN A 213 2.88 -27.22 8.36
CA GLN A 213 3.79 -27.91 7.44
C GLN A 213 4.63 -26.95 6.59
N VAL A 214 4.02 -25.85 6.11
CA VAL A 214 4.75 -24.80 5.35
C VAL A 214 5.81 -24.14 6.24
N LEU A 215 5.42 -23.74 7.46
CA LEU A 215 6.34 -23.10 8.39
C LEU A 215 7.49 -24.03 8.80
N GLU A 216 7.18 -25.29 9.10
CA GLU A 216 8.20 -26.30 9.43
C GLU A 216 9.17 -26.54 8.28
N LYS A 217 8.66 -26.59 7.05
CA LYS A 217 9.48 -26.72 5.82
C LYS A 217 10.45 -25.53 5.72
N ILE A 218 9.93 -24.29 5.76
CA ILE A 218 10.76 -23.08 5.68
C ILE A 218 11.80 -23.08 6.80
N ALA A 219 11.38 -23.32 8.04
CA ALA A 219 12.26 -23.33 9.20
C ALA A 219 13.37 -24.38 9.08
N LYS A 220 13.04 -25.59 8.62
CA LYS A 220 14.01 -26.67 8.43
C LYS A 220 15.05 -26.33 7.37
N GLU A 221 14.59 -25.77 6.23
CA GLU A 221 15.46 -25.47 5.09
C GLU A 221 16.36 -24.24 5.34
N THR A 222 15.98 -23.38 6.29
CA THR A 222 16.74 -22.16 6.66
C THR A 222 17.47 -22.26 8.01
N ALA A 223 17.34 -23.38 8.75
CA ALA A 223 17.86 -23.53 10.10
C ALA A 223 19.38 -23.32 10.22
N ASP A 224 20.12 -23.80 9.23
CA ASP A 224 21.59 -23.75 9.19
C ASP A 224 22.15 -22.49 8.52
N LEU A 225 21.26 -21.57 8.10
CA LEU A 225 21.64 -20.33 7.43
C LEU A 225 21.74 -19.17 8.42
N GLU A 226 22.64 -18.25 8.17
CA GLU A 226 22.76 -16.99 8.92
C GLU A 226 21.79 -15.90 8.43
N THR A 227 20.87 -16.24 7.53
CA THR A 227 19.88 -15.31 6.99
C THR A 227 18.85 -14.93 8.03
N GLU A 228 18.50 -13.65 8.09
CA GLU A 228 17.32 -13.19 8.81
C GLU A 228 16.07 -13.44 7.96
N LEU A 229 15.09 -14.16 8.51
CA LEU A 229 13.88 -14.53 7.79
C LEU A 229 12.71 -13.63 8.18
N VAL A 230 12.13 -12.95 7.17
CA VAL A 230 10.94 -12.12 7.32
C VAL A 230 9.78 -12.77 6.57
N LEU A 231 8.73 -13.14 7.27
CA LEU A 231 7.50 -13.69 6.69
C LEU A 231 6.39 -12.63 6.71
N VAL A 232 5.86 -12.32 5.53
CA VAL A 232 4.74 -11.39 5.36
C VAL A 232 3.54 -12.18 4.86
N THR A 233 2.47 -12.25 5.65
CA THR A 233 1.25 -12.95 5.26
C THR A 233 0.41 -12.16 4.29
N SER A 234 -0.38 -12.85 3.48
CA SER A 234 -1.37 -12.27 2.59
C SER A 234 -2.78 -12.52 3.13
N HIS A 235 -3.71 -11.61 2.84
CA HIS A 235 -5.14 -11.85 3.09
C HIS A 235 -5.72 -13.00 2.23
N ARG A 236 -4.96 -13.50 1.26
CA ARG A 236 -5.29 -14.70 0.47
C ARG A 236 -4.79 -16.00 1.09
N ASP A 237 -3.97 -15.92 2.13
CA ASP A 237 -3.56 -17.13 2.86
C ASP A 237 -4.75 -17.75 3.58
N VAL A 238 -4.86 -19.09 3.54
CA VAL A 238 -5.99 -19.85 4.10
C VAL A 238 -6.24 -19.64 5.59
N HIS A 239 -5.23 -19.20 6.33
CA HIS A 239 -5.32 -18.89 7.76
C HIS A 239 -5.63 -17.41 8.05
N SER A 240 -5.64 -16.57 7.01
CA SER A 240 -5.90 -15.14 7.16
C SER A 240 -7.38 -14.88 7.43
N LEU A 241 -7.65 -14.00 8.37
CA LEU A 241 -9.00 -13.49 8.61
C LEU A 241 -9.29 -12.33 7.66
N PRO A 242 -10.51 -12.23 7.09
CA PRO A 242 -10.87 -11.15 6.16
C PRO A 242 -11.19 -9.84 6.90
N ILE A 243 -10.29 -9.41 7.77
CA ILE A 243 -10.39 -8.18 8.55
C ILE A 243 -9.27 -7.22 8.21
N TYR A 244 -9.53 -5.94 8.39
CA TYR A 244 -8.55 -4.88 8.18
C TYR A 244 -8.48 -3.97 9.42
N PRO A 245 -7.29 -3.58 9.87
CA PRO A 245 -5.95 -4.01 9.42
C PRO A 245 -5.74 -5.53 9.56
N GLN A 246 -4.89 -6.12 8.69
CA GLN A 246 -4.59 -7.54 8.75
C GLN A 246 -3.89 -7.89 10.07
N VAL A 247 -4.37 -8.94 10.74
CA VAL A 247 -3.72 -9.44 11.96
C VAL A 247 -2.41 -10.12 11.57
N GLY A 248 -1.32 -9.77 12.25
CA GLY A 248 -0.03 -10.43 12.07
C GLY A 248 -0.03 -11.88 12.54
N LEU A 249 0.99 -12.63 12.15
CA LEU A 249 1.22 -13.98 12.64
C LEU A 249 1.40 -13.96 14.17
N SER A 250 0.64 -14.79 14.88
CA SER A 250 0.80 -14.92 16.33
C SER A 250 1.78 -16.06 16.65
N PRO A 251 2.92 -15.78 17.28
CA PRO A 251 3.90 -16.83 17.63
C PRO A 251 3.39 -17.80 18.68
N ARG A 252 2.25 -17.52 19.31
CA ARG A 252 1.69 -18.36 20.39
C ARG A 252 0.77 -19.48 19.91
N LYS A 253 0.49 -19.53 18.58
CA LYS A 253 -0.42 -20.53 18.01
C LYS A 253 0.28 -21.66 17.26
N TYR A 254 1.60 -21.54 17.02
CA TYR A 254 2.35 -22.50 16.21
C TYR A 254 3.61 -22.99 16.89
#